data_950568d5f693cea58500058d7823351c
#
_entry.id   950568d5f693cea58500058d7823351c
#
_cell.length_a   1.000
_cell.length_b   1.000
_cell.length_c   1.000
_cell.angle_alpha   90.00
_cell.angle_beta   90.00
_cell.angle_gamma   90.00
#
_symmetry.space_group_name_H-M   'P 1'
#
loop_
_entity.id
_entity.type
_entity.pdbx_description
1 polymer ?
#
loop_
_entity_poly.entity_id
_entity_poly.type
_entity_poly.pdbx_seq_one_letter_code
_entity_poly.pdbx_strand_id
1 'polypeptide(L)'
;RALEYACEAAKICNEPVPEIWEEVGKNIRILRFKDGITREHATYNGEMIKQADVNLLGYPLYFVGDAESQKKDMEYYVDKIDPQNGPAMSYSVFCVQYARMGDAKRAYEMFCRCYQPNLRAPFGVLAETPTSDNPYFMTGAGGLLQAVINGFCGLQITDGGVEQLSSVLPAHWKKVTVKGVGPEKKMYVRER
;
A
#
# COMPACT_ATOMS: atom_id res chain seq x y z
N ARG A 1 -4.06 -9.32 -11.81
CA ARG A 1 -4.85 -9.74 -10.62
C ARG A 1 -6.35 -9.71 -10.85
N ALA A 2 -6.96 -8.59 -11.30
CA ALA A 2 -8.42 -8.54 -11.49
C ALA A 2 -8.95 -9.64 -12.39
N LEU A 3 -8.32 -9.91 -13.53
CA LEU A 3 -8.70 -11.00 -14.42
C LEU A 3 -8.45 -12.38 -13.83
N GLU A 4 -7.36 -12.58 -13.09
CA GLU A 4 -7.08 -13.83 -12.37
C GLU A 4 -8.20 -14.12 -11.35
N TYR A 5 -8.54 -13.14 -10.51
CA TYR A 5 -9.63 -13.28 -9.54
C TYR A 5 -11.00 -13.44 -10.20
N ALA A 6 -11.26 -12.77 -11.32
CA ALA A 6 -12.51 -12.96 -12.07
C ALA A 6 -12.63 -14.39 -12.61
N CYS A 7 -11.56 -14.96 -13.14
CA CYS A 7 -11.53 -16.35 -13.58
C CYS A 7 -11.76 -17.34 -12.42
N GLU A 8 -11.12 -17.07 -11.27
CA GLU A 8 -11.27 -17.90 -10.07
C GLU A 8 -12.71 -17.81 -9.52
N ALA A 9 -13.24 -16.60 -9.39
CA ALA A 9 -14.62 -16.38 -8.95
C ALA A 9 -15.64 -17.05 -9.87
N ALA A 10 -15.47 -16.97 -11.20
CA ALA A 10 -16.34 -17.64 -12.13
C ALA A 10 -16.32 -19.17 -11.92
N LYS A 11 -15.13 -19.77 -11.72
CA LYS A 11 -15.01 -21.20 -11.41
C LYS A 11 -15.71 -21.59 -10.12
N ILE A 12 -15.58 -20.78 -9.07
CA ILE A 12 -16.26 -21.00 -7.76
C ILE A 12 -17.79 -20.93 -7.93
N CYS A 13 -18.27 -20.00 -8.76
CA CYS A 13 -19.70 -19.82 -9.03
C CYS A 13 -20.26 -20.80 -10.06
N ASN A 14 -19.45 -21.71 -10.61
CA ASN A 14 -19.80 -22.61 -11.73
C ASN A 14 -20.25 -21.84 -12.99
N GLU A 15 -19.66 -20.68 -13.23
CA GLU A 15 -19.89 -19.87 -14.43
C GLU A 15 -18.78 -20.09 -15.46
N PRO A 16 -19.07 -19.97 -16.76
CA PRO A 16 -18.05 -20.11 -17.80
C PRO A 16 -17.03 -18.97 -17.71
N VAL A 17 -15.74 -19.32 -17.81
CA VAL A 17 -14.65 -18.36 -17.86
C VAL A 17 -14.43 -17.98 -19.33
N PRO A 18 -14.57 -16.69 -19.74
CA PRO A 18 -14.21 -16.26 -21.07
C PRO A 18 -12.70 -16.47 -21.33
N GLU A 19 -12.35 -17.16 -22.41
CA GLU A 19 -10.96 -17.49 -22.76
C GLU A 19 -10.06 -16.25 -22.80
N ILE A 20 -10.59 -15.13 -23.32
CA ILE A 20 -9.89 -13.84 -23.38
C ILE A 20 -9.43 -13.33 -22.00
N TRP A 21 -10.12 -13.65 -20.92
CA TRP A 21 -9.71 -13.21 -19.58
C TRP A 21 -8.42 -13.90 -19.13
N GLU A 22 -8.30 -15.18 -19.38
CA GLU A 22 -7.09 -15.93 -19.06
C GLU A 22 -5.93 -15.48 -19.96
N GLU A 23 -6.18 -15.32 -21.25
CA GLU A 23 -5.17 -14.88 -22.22
C GLU A 23 -4.62 -13.49 -21.85
N VAL A 24 -5.49 -12.51 -21.64
CA VAL A 24 -5.08 -11.14 -21.25
C VAL A 24 -4.39 -11.15 -19.91
N GLY A 25 -4.93 -11.85 -18.91
CA GLY A 25 -4.33 -11.94 -17.58
C GLY A 25 -2.90 -12.48 -17.59
N LYS A 26 -2.61 -13.49 -18.41
CA LYS A 26 -1.27 -14.08 -18.57
C LYS A 26 -0.29 -13.21 -19.36
N ASN A 27 -0.79 -12.39 -20.28
CA ASN A 27 0.03 -11.66 -21.26
C ASN A 27 0.21 -10.17 -20.95
N ILE A 28 -0.48 -9.61 -19.95
CA ILE A 28 -0.24 -8.24 -19.50
C ILE A 28 1.22 -8.11 -19.03
N ARG A 29 1.94 -7.17 -19.64
CA ARG A 29 3.34 -6.91 -19.31
C ARG A 29 3.45 -5.80 -18.29
N ILE A 30 4.25 -6.03 -17.26
CA ILE A 30 4.74 -4.97 -16.39
C ILE A 30 6.00 -4.39 -17.06
N LEU A 31 5.89 -3.14 -17.47
CA LEU A 31 6.97 -2.45 -18.16
C LEU A 31 8.03 -2.01 -17.14
N ARG A 32 9.31 -2.10 -17.54
CA ARG A 32 10.44 -1.70 -16.71
C ARG A 32 11.42 -0.84 -17.49
N PHE A 33 12.13 0.03 -16.78
CA PHE A 33 13.33 0.69 -17.29
C PHE A 33 14.48 -0.33 -17.42
N LYS A 34 15.57 0.09 -18.06
CA LYS A 34 16.76 -0.76 -18.27
C LYS A 34 17.42 -1.22 -16.95
N ASP A 35 17.29 -0.43 -15.89
CA ASP A 35 17.80 -0.71 -14.54
C ASP A 35 16.85 -1.60 -13.70
N GLY A 36 15.73 -2.00 -14.29
CA GLY A 36 14.76 -2.91 -13.68
C GLY A 36 13.66 -2.23 -12.88
N ILE A 37 13.67 -0.90 -12.73
CA ILE A 37 12.62 -0.14 -12.06
C ILE A 37 11.33 -0.23 -12.89
N THR A 38 10.20 -0.49 -12.23
CA THR A 38 8.89 -0.57 -12.88
C THR A 38 8.44 0.79 -13.37
N ARG A 39 7.95 0.86 -14.61
CA ARG A 39 7.44 2.09 -15.22
C ARG A 39 5.97 2.27 -14.89
N GLU A 40 5.59 3.53 -14.64
CA GLU A 40 4.19 3.93 -14.41
C GLU A 40 3.29 3.57 -15.60
N HIS A 41 3.75 3.89 -16.80
CA HIS A 41 3.10 3.57 -18.06
C HIS A 41 4.11 3.54 -19.22
N ALA A 42 3.68 3.15 -20.42
CA ALA A 42 4.57 2.92 -21.56
C ALA A 42 5.41 4.14 -21.97
N THR A 43 4.89 5.34 -21.82
CA THR A 43 5.56 6.59 -22.18
C THR A 43 6.18 7.33 -20.99
N TYR A 44 6.12 6.77 -19.78
CA TYR A 44 6.67 7.37 -18.57
C TYR A 44 8.20 7.45 -18.65
N ASN A 45 8.77 8.63 -18.37
CA ASN A 45 10.21 8.90 -18.41
C ASN A 45 10.77 9.51 -17.11
N GLY A 46 10.03 9.42 -16.01
CA GLY A 46 10.48 9.85 -14.70
C GLY A 46 9.90 11.16 -14.21
N GLU A 47 8.78 11.57 -14.77
CA GLU A 47 8.01 12.72 -14.35
C GLU A 47 7.50 12.54 -12.91
N MET A 48 7.08 13.66 -12.28
CA MET A 48 6.38 13.63 -11.01
C MET A 48 5.04 12.92 -11.18
N ILE A 49 4.69 12.11 -10.19
CA ILE A 49 3.41 11.36 -10.15
C ILE A 49 2.49 11.96 -9.10
N LYS A 50 1.18 11.84 -9.31
CA LYS A 50 0.21 12.28 -8.32
C LYS A 50 0.15 11.31 -7.14
N GLN A 51 0.20 10.01 -7.40
CA GLN A 51 0.00 8.96 -6.38
C GLN A 51 0.87 7.73 -6.66
N ALA A 52 0.98 6.86 -5.65
CA ALA A 52 1.90 5.71 -5.65
C ALA A 52 1.34 4.49 -6.42
N ASP A 53 1.01 4.61 -7.71
CA ASP A 53 0.36 3.53 -8.47
C ASP A 53 1.28 2.31 -8.67
N VAL A 54 2.53 2.50 -9.08
CA VAL A 54 3.52 1.41 -9.21
C VAL A 54 3.72 0.67 -7.89
N ASN A 55 3.76 1.40 -6.78
CA ASN A 55 4.02 0.81 -5.48
C ASN A 55 2.87 -0.05 -4.95
N LEU A 56 1.67 0.07 -5.53
CA LEU A 56 0.57 -0.87 -5.27
C LEU A 56 0.90 -2.30 -5.69
N LEU A 57 1.81 -2.50 -6.63
CA LEU A 57 2.28 -3.82 -7.03
C LEU A 57 2.99 -4.56 -5.89
N GLY A 58 3.67 -3.82 -5.00
CA GLY A 58 4.28 -4.38 -3.80
C GLY A 58 3.28 -4.57 -2.65
N TYR A 59 2.40 -3.60 -2.43
CA TYR A 59 1.30 -3.63 -1.46
C TYR A 59 0.15 -2.75 -1.95
N PRO A 60 -1.11 -3.22 -1.98
CA PRO A 60 -1.60 -4.49 -1.45
C PRO A 60 -1.67 -5.64 -2.46
N LEU A 61 -1.16 -5.48 -3.68
CA LEU A 61 -1.36 -6.47 -4.75
C LEU A 61 -0.39 -7.67 -4.67
N TYR A 62 0.74 -7.52 -3.98
CA TYR A 62 1.79 -8.56 -3.84
C TYR A 62 2.20 -9.19 -5.18
N PHE A 63 2.33 -8.37 -6.21
CA PHE A 63 2.61 -8.79 -7.57
C PHE A 63 4.10 -8.74 -7.92
N VAL A 64 4.86 -7.85 -7.29
CA VAL A 64 6.32 -7.78 -7.43
C VAL A 64 6.92 -8.93 -6.63
N GLY A 65 7.56 -9.87 -7.34
CA GLY A 65 7.92 -11.16 -6.78
C GLY A 65 9.17 -11.18 -5.90
N ASP A 66 9.96 -10.11 -5.88
CA ASP A 66 11.19 -10.08 -5.10
C ASP A 66 11.39 -8.74 -4.35
N ALA A 67 12.02 -8.85 -3.17
CA ALA A 67 12.23 -7.72 -2.27
C ALA A 67 13.17 -6.65 -2.87
N GLU A 68 14.09 -7.04 -3.75
CA GLU A 68 15.03 -6.10 -4.37
C GLU A 68 14.31 -5.19 -5.38
N SER A 69 13.52 -5.77 -6.28
CA SER A 69 12.69 -5.01 -7.23
C SER A 69 11.71 -4.09 -6.49
N GLN A 70 11.04 -4.59 -5.47
CA GLN A 70 10.13 -3.79 -4.65
C GLN A 70 10.87 -2.61 -3.98
N LYS A 71 12.05 -2.84 -3.45
CA LYS A 71 12.86 -1.78 -2.83
C LYS A 71 13.29 -0.73 -3.85
N LYS A 72 13.73 -1.14 -5.04
CA LYS A 72 14.09 -0.21 -6.14
C LYS A 72 12.91 0.67 -6.54
N ASP A 73 11.74 0.08 -6.73
CA ASP A 73 10.53 0.82 -7.07
C ASP A 73 10.17 1.83 -5.95
N MET A 74 10.26 1.43 -4.69
CA MET A 74 10.00 2.33 -3.56
C MET A 74 10.98 3.49 -3.50
N GLU A 75 12.28 3.22 -3.61
CA GLU A 75 13.34 4.25 -3.56
C GLU A 75 13.24 5.23 -4.73
N TYR A 76 12.81 4.76 -5.89
CA TYR A 76 12.62 5.60 -7.07
C TYR A 76 11.39 6.50 -6.97
N TYR A 77 10.25 5.97 -6.51
CA TYR A 77 8.98 6.69 -6.55
C TYR A 77 8.67 7.55 -5.32
N VAL A 78 9.31 7.30 -4.17
CA VAL A 78 9.01 8.02 -2.93
C VAL A 78 9.19 9.54 -3.05
N ASP A 79 10.18 9.98 -3.80
CA ASP A 79 10.48 11.40 -4.03
C ASP A 79 9.83 11.96 -5.30
N LYS A 80 9.06 11.14 -6.02
CA LYS A 80 8.34 11.56 -7.23
C LYS A 80 6.87 11.88 -6.97
N ILE A 81 6.35 11.59 -5.80
CA ILE A 81 5.00 12.01 -5.43
C ILE A 81 4.98 13.54 -5.31
N ASP A 82 4.05 14.17 -6.03
CA ASP A 82 3.88 15.63 -5.97
C ASP A 82 3.63 16.08 -4.51
N PRO A 83 4.51 16.88 -3.91
CA PRO A 83 4.41 17.26 -2.50
C PRO A 83 3.23 18.18 -2.21
N GLN A 84 2.64 18.84 -3.21
CA GLN A 84 1.52 19.75 -3.06
C GLN A 84 0.19 19.09 -3.41
N ASN A 85 0.17 18.22 -4.42
CA ASN A 85 -1.05 17.63 -4.97
C ASN A 85 -1.12 16.10 -4.75
N GLY A 86 -0.10 15.49 -4.16
CA GLY A 86 -0.09 14.08 -3.81
C GLY A 86 -1.10 13.78 -2.70
N PRO A 87 -1.99 12.78 -2.87
CA PRO A 87 -3.01 12.46 -1.88
C PRO A 87 -2.41 11.74 -0.66
N ALA A 88 -3.00 11.99 0.51
CA ALA A 88 -2.57 11.44 1.80
C ALA A 88 -2.32 9.92 1.78
N MET A 89 -3.16 9.14 1.08
CA MET A 89 -3.05 7.69 1.04
C MET A 89 -1.77 7.17 0.38
N SER A 90 -1.12 7.95 -0.50
CA SER A 90 0.09 7.50 -1.19
C SER A 90 1.19 7.08 -0.23
N TYR A 91 1.46 7.89 0.79
CA TYR A 91 2.52 7.61 1.76
C TYR A 91 2.21 6.43 2.68
N SER A 92 0.93 6.05 2.85
CA SER A 92 0.56 4.86 3.62
C SER A 92 1.04 3.57 2.95
N VAL A 93 1.01 3.50 1.62
CA VAL A 93 1.52 2.38 0.83
C VAL A 93 3.02 2.19 1.07
N PHE A 94 3.80 3.27 1.05
CA PHE A 94 5.23 3.23 1.39
C PHE A 94 5.45 2.85 2.86
N CYS A 95 4.67 3.40 3.78
CA CYS A 95 4.77 3.08 5.20
C CYS A 95 4.66 1.57 5.45
N VAL A 96 3.62 0.93 4.89
CA VAL A 96 3.41 -0.52 5.04
C VAL A 96 4.62 -1.30 4.52
N GLN A 97 5.12 -0.95 3.34
CA GLN A 97 6.23 -1.66 2.72
C GLN A 97 7.54 -1.47 3.49
N TYR A 98 7.90 -0.24 3.87
CA TYR A 98 9.10 0.00 4.68
C TYR A 98 9.04 -0.70 6.05
N ALA A 99 7.88 -0.70 6.72
CA ALA A 99 7.72 -1.40 7.99
C ALA A 99 7.96 -2.90 7.85
N ARG A 100 7.44 -3.52 6.77
CA ARG A 100 7.62 -4.94 6.48
C ARG A 100 9.03 -5.29 6.02
N MET A 101 9.74 -4.36 5.38
CA MET A 101 11.16 -4.51 4.99
C MET A 101 12.13 -4.29 6.15
N GLY A 102 11.67 -3.89 7.32
CA GLY A 102 12.53 -3.67 8.49
C GLY A 102 13.10 -2.25 8.61
N ASP A 103 12.70 -1.31 7.76
CA ASP A 103 13.14 0.09 7.83
C ASP A 103 12.18 0.94 8.70
N ALA A 104 12.37 0.86 10.00
CA ALA A 104 11.54 1.57 10.98
C ALA A 104 11.58 3.10 10.83
N LYS A 105 12.73 3.65 10.39
CA LYS A 105 12.91 5.09 10.24
C LYS A 105 12.08 5.61 9.07
N ARG A 106 12.25 5.02 7.87
CA ARG A 106 11.49 5.40 6.68
C ARG A 106 10.00 5.11 6.86
N ALA A 107 9.65 3.97 7.47
CA ALA A 107 8.25 3.65 7.77
C ALA A 107 7.57 4.75 8.59
N TYR A 108 8.23 5.23 9.66
CA TYR A 108 7.69 6.29 10.49
C TYR A 108 7.64 7.66 9.78
N GLU A 109 8.63 7.98 8.96
CA GLU A 109 8.60 9.17 8.13
C GLU A 109 7.39 9.16 7.18
N MET A 110 7.15 8.05 6.48
CA MET A 110 6.00 7.90 5.60
C MET A 110 4.68 7.93 6.38
N PHE A 111 4.63 7.34 7.56
CA PHE A 111 3.48 7.44 8.46
C PHE A 111 3.14 8.89 8.80
N CYS A 112 4.12 9.70 9.14
CA CYS A 112 3.89 11.13 9.41
C CYS A 112 3.42 11.87 8.16
N ARG A 113 4.00 11.58 6.99
CA ARG A 113 3.60 12.20 5.73
C ARG A 113 2.18 11.84 5.31
N CYS A 114 1.65 10.67 5.68
CA CYS A 114 0.28 10.29 5.29
C CYS A 114 -0.83 11.01 6.06
N TYR A 115 -0.51 11.84 7.07
CA TYR A 115 -1.55 12.59 7.78
C TYR A 115 -1.17 14.05 8.11
N GLN A 116 0.06 14.32 8.56
CA GLN A 116 0.42 15.63 9.09
C GLN A 116 0.16 16.81 8.12
N PRO A 117 0.57 16.73 6.84
CA PRO A 117 0.33 17.83 5.91
C PRO A 117 -1.14 18.05 5.57
N ASN A 118 -1.95 17.01 5.76
CA ASN A 118 -3.35 16.95 5.32
C ASN A 118 -4.35 17.26 6.45
N LEU A 119 -3.89 17.39 7.71
CA LEU A 119 -4.76 17.67 8.84
C LEU A 119 -5.34 19.10 8.77
N ARG A 120 -6.63 19.23 9.06
CA ARG A 120 -7.34 20.51 9.13
C ARG A 120 -7.95 20.72 10.50
N ALA A 121 -7.68 21.89 11.07
CA ALA A 121 -8.27 22.34 12.33
C ALA A 121 -9.79 22.60 12.16
N PRO A 122 -10.60 22.56 13.25
CA PRO A 122 -10.20 22.23 14.62
C PRO A 122 -10.22 20.73 14.94
N PHE A 123 -10.84 19.89 14.10
CA PHE A 123 -11.13 18.49 14.43
C PHE A 123 -10.09 17.49 13.92
N GLY A 124 -9.03 17.96 13.22
CA GLY A 124 -8.03 17.08 12.66
C GLY A 124 -8.53 16.16 11.54
N VAL A 125 -9.53 16.63 10.78
CA VAL A 125 -10.00 15.92 9.59
C VAL A 125 -8.94 15.93 8.50
N LEU A 126 -8.86 14.85 7.70
CA LEU A 126 -7.92 14.77 6.60
C LEU A 126 -8.50 15.42 5.34
N ALA A 127 -7.75 16.33 4.74
CA ALA A 127 -7.96 16.78 3.38
C ALA A 127 -7.28 15.83 2.37
N GLU A 128 -7.68 15.87 1.11
CA GLU A 128 -7.09 15.02 0.06
C GLU A 128 -5.61 15.30 -0.12
N THR A 129 -5.25 16.56 -0.28
CA THR A 129 -3.86 16.99 -0.51
C THR A 129 -3.44 18.05 0.52
N PRO A 130 -2.14 18.33 0.66
CA PRO A 130 -1.66 19.37 1.57
C PRO A 130 -2.24 20.78 1.27
N THR A 131 -2.59 21.04 0.02
CA THR A 131 -3.12 22.35 -0.44
C THR A 131 -4.65 22.39 -0.59
N SER A 132 -5.32 21.26 -0.44
CA SER A 132 -6.78 21.14 -0.59
C SER A 132 -7.50 21.45 0.72
N ASP A 133 -8.64 22.11 0.63
CA ASP A 133 -9.60 22.28 1.72
C ASP A 133 -10.75 21.26 1.67
N ASN A 134 -10.65 20.26 0.81
CA ASN A 134 -11.63 19.18 0.70
C ASN A 134 -11.56 18.29 1.97
N PRO A 135 -12.48 18.42 2.94
CA PRO A 135 -12.42 17.68 4.20
C PRO A 135 -12.94 16.26 4.05
N TYR A 136 -12.71 15.46 5.09
CA TYR A 136 -13.22 14.08 5.20
C TYR A 136 -12.72 13.14 4.10
N PHE A 137 -11.44 13.24 3.77
CA PHE A 137 -10.81 12.36 2.79
C PHE A 137 -10.67 10.92 3.34
N MET A 138 -11.69 10.12 3.13
CA MET A 138 -11.81 8.75 3.69
C MET A 138 -10.70 7.81 3.25
N THR A 139 -10.24 7.93 2.00
CA THR A 139 -9.14 7.10 1.49
C THR A 139 -7.84 7.37 2.25
N GLY A 140 -7.56 8.62 2.58
CA GLY A 140 -6.42 8.98 3.43
C GLY A 140 -6.55 8.44 4.85
N ALA A 141 -7.74 8.53 5.45
CA ALA A 141 -8.01 7.96 6.78
C ALA A 141 -7.87 6.42 6.77
N GLY A 142 -8.39 5.76 5.73
CA GLY A 142 -8.21 4.32 5.52
C GLY A 142 -6.74 3.94 5.37
N GLY A 143 -5.97 4.70 4.58
CA GLY A 143 -4.54 4.52 4.42
C GLY A 143 -3.77 4.65 5.73
N LEU A 144 -4.10 5.65 6.56
CA LEU A 144 -3.51 5.83 7.89
C LEU A 144 -3.75 4.60 8.79
N LEU A 145 -4.98 4.07 8.80
CA LEU A 145 -5.29 2.84 9.53
C LEU A 145 -4.52 1.63 8.99
N GLN A 146 -4.40 1.49 7.66
CA GLN A 146 -3.61 0.43 7.04
C GLN A 146 -2.12 0.53 7.42
N ALA A 147 -1.56 1.73 7.49
CA ALA A 147 -0.18 1.93 7.94
C ALA A 147 0.07 1.35 9.34
N VAL A 148 -0.91 1.48 10.25
CA VAL A 148 -0.82 0.89 11.59
C VAL A 148 -1.10 -0.60 11.57
N ILE A 149 -2.21 -1.02 10.96
CA ILE A 149 -2.71 -2.42 11.03
C ILE A 149 -1.82 -3.33 10.18
N ASN A 150 -1.66 -3.00 8.89
CA ASN A 150 -0.94 -3.84 7.93
C ASN A 150 0.57 -3.54 7.91
N GLY A 151 0.95 -2.28 8.19
CA GLY A 151 2.34 -1.86 8.31
C GLY A 151 2.93 -2.27 9.66
N PHE A 152 2.79 -1.43 10.66
CA PHE A 152 3.48 -1.60 11.95
C PHE A 152 3.06 -2.85 12.72
N CYS A 153 1.77 -3.21 12.76
CA CYS A 153 1.34 -4.47 13.36
C CYS A 153 1.64 -5.69 12.48
N GLY A 154 1.74 -5.50 11.17
CA GLY A 154 2.08 -6.54 10.20
C GLY A 154 0.93 -7.48 9.87
N LEU A 155 -0.33 -7.08 10.09
CA LEU A 155 -1.45 -7.98 9.79
C LEU A 155 -1.72 -8.07 8.30
N GLN A 156 -2.02 -9.27 7.83
CA GLN A 156 -2.44 -9.57 6.48
C GLN A 156 -3.63 -10.51 6.50
N ILE A 157 -4.64 -10.19 5.69
CA ILE A 157 -5.77 -11.08 5.46
C ILE A 157 -5.39 -12.02 4.32
N THR A 158 -5.55 -13.31 4.55
CA THR A 158 -5.32 -14.40 3.58
C THR A 158 -6.53 -15.32 3.57
N ASP A 159 -6.57 -16.28 2.64
CA ASP A 159 -7.62 -17.31 2.59
C ASP A 159 -7.65 -18.18 3.85
N GLY A 160 -6.50 -18.35 4.52
CA GLY A 160 -6.37 -19.04 5.79
C GLY A 160 -6.78 -18.21 7.03
N GLY A 161 -7.16 -16.94 6.84
CA GLY A 161 -7.52 -16.03 7.93
C GLY A 161 -6.59 -14.83 8.05
N VAL A 162 -6.27 -14.43 9.28
CA VAL A 162 -5.41 -13.29 9.57
C VAL A 162 -4.03 -13.78 10.03
N GLU A 163 -3.02 -13.42 9.28
CA GLU A 163 -1.61 -13.69 9.59
C GLU A 163 -0.93 -12.43 10.13
N GLN A 164 0.06 -12.62 11.00
CA GLN A 164 0.93 -11.54 11.48
C GLN A 164 2.33 -11.72 10.90
N LEU A 165 2.62 -10.96 9.85
CA LEU A 165 3.91 -10.99 9.16
C LEU A 165 5.00 -10.27 9.95
N SER A 166 6.26 -10.50 9.57
CA SER A 166 7.39 -9.72 10.09
C SER A 166 7.20 -8.24 9.79
N SER A 167 7.48 -7.40 10.78
CA SER A 167 7.42 -5.95 10.67
C SER A 167 8.17 -5.30 11.83
N VAL A 168 8.43 -3.99 11.73
CA VAL A 168 9.17 -3.24 12.73
C VAL A 168 8.38 -2.04 13.24
N LEU A 169 8.67 -1.62 14.48
CA LEU A 169 8.08 -0.42 15.09
C LEU A 169 9.08 0.74 15.07
N PRO A 170 8.57 1.99 15.03
CA PRO A 170 9.39 3.17 15.27
C PRO A 170 10.11 3.10 16.62
N ALA A 171 11.30 3.68 16.68
CA ALA A 171 12.17 3.56 17.87
C ALA A 171 11.52 3.99 19.19
N HIS A 172 10.60 4.95 19.15
CA HIS A 172 9.89 5.49 20.32
C HIS A 172 8.57 4.78 20.64
N TRP A 173 8.13 3.80 19.81
CA TRP A 173 6.97 2.97 20.09
C TRP A 173 7.40 1.69 20.78
N LYS A 174 6.84 1.38 21.94
CA LYS A 174 7.12 0.13 22.65
C LYS A 174 6.31 -1.02 22.09
N LYS A 175 5.05 -0.77 21.77
CA LYS A 175 4.13 -1.77 21.20
C LYS A 175 2.98 -1.13 20.42
N VAL A 176 2.42 -1.92 19.53
CA VAL A 176 1.13 -1.68 18.87
C VAL A 176 0.20 -2.82 19.20
N THR A 177 -1.05 -2.52 19.54
CA THR A 177 -2.09 -3.53 19.78
C THR A 177 -3.29 -3.25 18.89
N VAL A 178 -3.69 -4.26 18.12
CA VAL A 178 -4.91 -4.23 17.30
C VAL A 178 -5.89 -5.25 17.87
N LYS A 179 -7.11 -4.81 18.20
CA LYS A 179 -8.14 -5.64 18.82
C LYS A 179 -9.35 -5.80 17.92
N GLY A 180 -10.07 -6.91 18.07
CA GLY A 180 -11.33 -7.14 17.37
C GLY A 180 -11.18 -7.57 15.93
N VAL A 181 -10.08 -8.23 15.57
CA VAL A 181 -9.77 -8.65 14.20
C VAL A 181 -10.40 -10.00 13.90
N GLY A 182 -11.06 -10.07 12.74
CA GLY A 182 -11.72 -11.29 12.26
C GLY A 182 -12.98 -11.69 13.04
N PRO A 183 -13.63 -12.80 12.66
CA PRO A 183 -14.87 -13.30 13.30
C PRO A 183 -14.71 -13.56 14.79
N GLU A 184 -13.54 -14.07 15.19
CA GLU A 184 -13.21 -14.39 16.58
C GLU A 184 -12.78 -13.18 17.40
N LYS A 185 -12.78 -11.97 16.82
CA LYS A 185 -12.37 -10.71 17.46
C LYS A 185 -11.01 -10.81 18.18
N LYS A 186 -10.06 -11.48 17.54
CA LYS A 186 -8.70 -11.68 18.07
C LYS A 186 -7.99 -10.36 18.36
N MET A 187 -7.03 -10.44 19.27
CA MET A 187 -6.10 -9.38 19.57
C MET A 187 -4.72 -9.76 19.06
N TYR A 188 -4.07 -8.82 18.36
CA TYR A 188 -2.71 -8.95 17.88
C TYR A 188 -1.84 -7.87 18.52
N VAL A 189 -0.64 -8.26 18.92
CA VAL A 189 0.34 -7.37 19.53
C VAL A 189 1.64 -7.47 18.77
N ARG A 190 2.22 -6.33 18.46
CA ARG A 190 3.62 -6.21 18.00
C ARG A 190 4.40 -5.46 19.07
N GLU A 191 5.44 -6.07 19.57
CA GLU A 191 6.41 -5.44 20.48
C GLU A 191 7.73 -5.21 19.72
N ARG A 192 8.49 -4.24 20.23
CA ARG A 192 9.79 -3.88 19.67
C ARG A 192 10.87 -4.85 20.11
#